data_b996e9d67b8f05b5997e640dd049f06a
#
_entry.id   b996e9d67b8f05b5997e640dd049f06a
#
_cell.length_a   1.000
_cell.length_b   1.000
_cell.length_c   1.000
_cell.angle_alpha   90.00
_cell.angle_beta   90.00
_cell.angle_gamma   90.00
#
_symmetry.space_group_name_H-M   'P 1'
#
loop_
_entity.id
_entity.type
_entity.pdbx_description
1 polymer ?
#
loop_
_entity_poly.entity_id
_entity_poly.type
_entity_poly.pdbx_seq_one_letter_code
_entity_poly.pdbx_strand_id
1 'polypeptide(L)'
;MTQTIAREKMDYDVVVVGAGPAGLSAAIRLKQLDADLTVVVLEKGSEVGAHILSGAVLDPSGLDALMPDWRDRGAPIKTEVIEDNFFFLGQAGKLRIPNWPMPPLMNNHGNYIVSMANVCRWMASQAEALGVEIFPGKACSELVYGDDNSVRGVVAGEFGILPDGSLGPNYEPGLELHGKYVLLSEGVRGSLAKEVIAKYDLSAGKDPQKFGLGMKEIWEIDPAKHKEGTVTHTMGWPLGSNAGGGSFIYHLDNNQVYVGFVVHLNYKNPYLFP
;
A
#
# COMPACT_ATOMS: atom_id res chain seq x y z
N MET A 1 -15.29 -29.78 -19.48
CA MET A 1 -15.19 -28.82 -20.59
C MET A 1 -15.26 -27.45 -19.96
N THR A 2 -14.18 -26.70 -19.95
CA THR A 2 -14.16 -25.31 -19.45
C THR A 2 -14.98 -24.48 -20.42
N GLN A 3 -16.08 -23.94 -19.96
CA GLN A 3 -16.92 -23.06 -20.76
C GLN A 3 -16.10 -21.79 -21.05
N THR A 4 -15.85 -21.49 -22.32
CA THR A 4 -15.16 -20.26 -22.70
C THR A 4 -16.11 -19.09 -22.41
N ILE A 5 -15.79 -18.33 -21.40
CA ILE A 5 -16.57 -17.14 -21.01
C ILE A 5 -16.21 -16.03 -21.99
N ALA A 6 -17.22 -15.51 -22.70
CA ALA A 6 -17.04 -14.34 -23.55
C ALA A 6 -16.96 -13.08 -22.66
N ARG A 7 -15.84 -12.35 -22.73
CA ARG A 7 -15.60 -11.09 -22.01
C ARG A 7 -15.44 -9.95 -23.00
N GLU A 8 -15.91 -8.78 -22.62
CA GLU A 8 -15.60 -7.54 -23.31
C GLU A 8 -14.11 -7.22 -23.13
N LYS A 9 -13.48 -6.65 -24.18
CA LYS A 9 -12.05 -6.37 -24.21
C LYS A 9 -11.79 -4.88 -24.38
N MET A 10 -10.82 -4.38 -23.65
CA MET A 10 -10.33 -3.01 -23.76
C MET A 10 -8.80 -3.04 -23.87
N ASP A 11 -8.25 -2.22 -24.76
CA ASP A 11 -6.81 -2.14 -25.03
C ASP A 11 -6.23 -0.83 -24.51
N TYR A 12 -5.09 -0.94 -23.82
CA TYR A 12 -4.31 0.16 -23.27
C TYR A 12 -2.82 -0.01 -23.57
N ASP A 13 -2.04 1.06 -23.47
CA ASP A 13 -0.59 0.93 -23.45
C ASP A 13 -0.10 0.32 -22.16
N VAL A 14 -0.66 0.77 -21.02
CA VAL A 14 -0.28 0.28 -19.69
C VAL A 14 -1.51 0.01 -18.82
N VAL A 15 -1.56 -1.21 -18.26
CA VAL A 15 -2.53 -1.60 -17.25
C VAL A 15 -1.82 -1.66 -15.89
N VAL A 16 -2.29 -0.90 -14.91
CA VAL A 16 -1.76 -0.87 -13.54
C VAL A 16 -2.77 -1.51 -12.59
N VAL A 17 -2.37 -2.53 -11.87
CA VAL A 17 -3.19 -3.21 -10.87
C VAL A 17 -2.84 -2.70 -9.49
N GLY A 18 -3.76 -1.95 -8.88
CA GLY A 18 -3.65 -1.35 -7.55
C GLY A 18 -3.42 0.17 -7.60
N ALA A 19 -4.37 0.93 -7.06
CA ALA A 19 -4.32 2.40 -6.90
C ALA A 19 -3.70 2.81 -5.55
N GLY A 20 -2.69 2.09 -5.10
CA GLY A 20 -1.83 2.49 -3.99
C GLY A 20 -0.76 3.50 -4.43
N PRO A 21 0.12 3.94 -3.50
CA PRO A 21 1.17 4.91 -3.81
C PRO A 21 2.04 4.50 -4.99
N ALA A 22 2.39 3.21 -5.09
CA ALA A 22 3.25 2.70 -6.16
C ALA A 22 2.56 2.78 -7.54
N GLY A 23 1.32 2.30 -7.66
CA GLY A 23 0.58 2.31 -8.92
C GLY A 23 0.27 3.73 -9.39
N LEU A 24 -0.19 4.59 -8.49
CA LEU A 24 -0.48 5.99 -8.81
C LEU A 24 0.78 6.77 -9.20
N SER A 25 1.91 6.54 -8.50
CA SER A 25 3.18 7.17 -8.87
C SER A 25 3.64 6.74 -10.27
N ALA A 26 3.51 5.45 -10.58
CA ALA A 26 3.86 4.93 -11.91
C ALA A 26 2.95 5.54 -12.99
N ALA A 27 1.62 5.57 -12.77
CA ALA A 27 0.67 6.13 -13.72
C ALA A 27 0.91 7.62 -13.99
N ILE A 28 1.11 8.42 -12.92
CA ILE A 28 1.45 9.84 -13.04
C ILE A 28 2.74 10.01 -13.83
N ARG A 29 3.80 9.25 -13.48
CA ARG A 29 5.09 9.38 -14.15
C ARG A 29 5.04 9.00 -15.61
N LEU A 30 4.30 7.97 -15.99
CA LEU A 30 4.09 7.58 -17.39
C LEU A 30 3.46 8.72 -18.18
N LYS A 31 2.39 9.31 -17.67
CA LYS A 31 1.72 10.43 -18.34
C LYS A 31 2.55 11.72 -18.39
N GLN A 32 3.47 11.94 -17.43
CA GLN A 32 4.45 13.03 -17.48
C GLN A 32 5.51 12.82 -18.57
N LEU A 33 5.87 11.58 -18.83
CA LEU A 33 6.88 11.23 -19.83
C LEU A 33 6.29 11.22 -21.24
N ASP A 34 5.07 10.76 -21.37
CA ASP A 34 4.35 10.69 -22.64
C ASP A 34 2.85 10.86 -22.39
N ALA A 35 2.31 12.01 -22.75
CA ALA A 35 0.91 12.37 -22.56
C ALA A 35 -0.06 11.56 -23.44
N ASP A 36 0.42 10.96 -24.53
CA ASP A 36 -0.39 10.19 -25.47
C ASP A 36 -0.60 8.74 -25.02
N LEU A 37 0.17 8.25 -24.04
CA LEU A 37 -0.02 6.91 -23.49
C LEU A 37 -1.44 6.75 -22.91
N THR A 38 -2.10 5.65 -23.28
CA THR A 38 -3.33 5.21 -22.63
C THR A 38 -2.97 4.39 -21.38
N VAL A 39 -3.33 4.90 -20.21
CA VAL A 39 -3.00 4.27 -18.91
C VAL A 39 -4.28 4.06 -18.12
N VAL A 40 -4.51 2.83 -17.68
CA VAL A 40 -5.61 2.47 -16.79
C VAL A 40 -5.09 1.95 -15.46
N VAL A 41 -5.73 2.36 -14.36
CA VAL A 41 -5.44 1.89 -12.99
C VAL A 41 -6.68 1.19 -12.45
N LEU A 42 -6.53 -0.04 -11.99
CA LEU A 42 -7.59 -0.86 -11.42
C LEU A 42 -7.45 -0.90 -9.91
N GLU A 43 -8.53 -0.66 -9.18
CA GLU A 43 -8.56 -0.69 -7.72
C GLU A 43 -9.69 -1.60 -7.24
N LYS A 44 -9.36 -2.54 -6.34
CA LYS A 44 -10.36 -3.46 -5.77
C LYS A 44 -11.30 -2.81 -4.77
N GLY A 45 -10.82 -1.76 -4.08
CA GLY A 45 -11.63 -0.98 -3.14
C GLY A 45 -12.72 -0.20 -3.86
N SER A 46 -13.84 0.05 -3.19
CA SER A 46 -14.95 0.84 -3.73
C SER A 46 -14.56 2.28 -4.10
N GLU A 47 -13.46 2.77 -3.52
CA GLU A 47 -12.79 4.02 -3.85
C GLU A 47 -11.29 3.87 -3.60
N VAL A 48 -10.49 4.75 -4.21
CA VAL A 48 -9.05 4.81 -3.94
C VAL A 48 -8.80 5.12 -2.47
N GLY A 49 -7.93 4.34 -1.84
CA GLY A 49 -7.59 4.51 -0.42
C GLY A 49 -8.51 3.78 0.57
N ALA A 50 -9.63 3.19 0.13
CA ALA A 50 -10.58 2.51 1.03
C ALA A 50 -9.94 1.36 1.84
N HIS A 51 -8.96 0.66 1.26
CA HIS A 51 -8.25 -0.44 1.91
C HIS A 51 -6.91 -0.03 2.53
N ILE A 52 -6.60 1.26 2.57
CA ILE A 52 -5.39 1.78 3.18
C ILE A 52 -5.75 2.26 4.59
N LEU A 53 -5.46 1.43 5.61
CA LEU A 53 -5.53 1.90 6.98
C LEU A 53 -4.40 2.88 7.21
N SER A 54 -4.78 4.11 7.38
CA SER A 54 -3.91 5.28 7.47
C SER A 54 -3.03 5.34 8.70
N GLY A 55 -2.14 6.27 8.70
CA GLY A 55 -1.14 6.52 9.71
C GLY A 55 0.22 6.05 9.25
N ALA A 56 0.91 6.94 8.58
CA ALA A 56 2.28 6.74 8.15
C ALA A 56 3.09 7.98 8.47
N VAL A 57 4.40 7.79 8.66
CA VAL A 57 5.38 8.85 8.53
C VAL A 57 5.88 8.80 7.09
N LEU A 58 5.65 9.85 6.35
CA LEU A 58 6.00 9.98 4.94
C LEU A 58 7.28 10.77 4.78
N ASP A 59 8.28 10.18 4.14
CA ASP A 59 9.42 10.89 3.57
C ASP A 59 8.97 11.55 2.26
N PRO A 60 9.01 12.88 2.13
CA PRO A 60 8.49 13.58 0.97
C PRO A 60 9.39 13.45 -0.27
N SER A 61 10.61 12.92 -0.17
CA SER A 61 11.60 12.91 -1.27
C SER A 61 11.09 12.25 -2.55
N GLY A 62 10.32 11.17 -2.43
CA GLY A 62 9.69 10.53 -3.59
C GLY A 62 8.64 11.41 -4.26
N LEU A 63 7.89 12.13 -3.47
CA LEU A 63 6.87 13.05 -3.99
C LEU A 63 7.49 14.33 -4.55
N ASP A 64 8.55 14.84 -3.90
CA ASP A 64 9.36 15.96 -4.41
C ASP A 64 9.96 15.65 -5.80
N ALA A 65 10.38 14.40 -6.02
CA ALA A 65 10.88 13.96 -7.32
C ALA A 65 9.78 13.77 -8.37
N LEU A 66 8.58 13.32 -7.96
CA LEU A 66 7.46 13.05 -8.86
C LEU A 66 6.70 14.32 -9.24
N MET A 67 6.38 15.15 -8.24
CA MET A 67 5.61 16.39 -8.35
C MET A 67 6.19 17.45 -7.41
N PRO A 68 7.24 18.19 -7.82
CA PRO A 68 7.92 19.18 -6.95
C PRO A 68 6.98 20.26 -6.38
N ASP A 69 5.89 20.53 -7.08
CA ASP A 69 4.85 21.51 -6.74
C ASP A 69 3.67 20.92 -5.93
N TRP A 70 3.82 19.74 -5.33
CA TRP A 70 2.75 19.05 -4.60
C TRP A 70 2.12 19.90 -3.48
N ARG A 71 2.92 20.78 -2.86
CA ARG A 71 2.43 21.70 -1.81
C ARG A 71 1.44 22.71 -2.39
N ASP A 72 1.77 23.29 -3.54
CA ASP A 72 0.93 24.27 -4.23
C ASP A 72 -0.33 23.61 -4.84
N ARG A 73 -0.27 22.33 -5.15
CA ARG A 73 -1.41 21.52 -5.61
C ARG A 73 -2.33 21.06 -4.49
N GLY A 74 -2.09 21.48 -3.25
CA GLY A 74 -2.96 21.18 -2.11
C GLY A 74 -2.90 19.73 -1.63
N ALA A 75 -1.75 19.09 -1.71
CA ALA A 75 -1.57 17.76 -1.14
C ALA A 75 -1.95 17.74 0.35
N PRO A 76 -2.64 16.69 0.83
CA PRO A 76 -3.07 16.58 2.23
C PRO A 76 -1.92 16.13 3.15
N ILE A 77 -0.78 16.82 3.05
CA ILE A 77 0.48 16.53 3.77
C ILE A 77 0.83 17.81 4.54
N LYS A 78 0.38 17.89 5.80
CA LYS A 78 0.43 19.13 6.58
C LYS A 78 1.17 19.00 7.91
N THR A 79 1.09 17.85 8.56
CA THR A 79 1.63 17.62 9.90
C THR A 79 3.09 17.22 9.82
N GLU A 80 3.99 18.19 9.93
CA GLU A 80 5.43 17.96 9.95
C GLU A 80 5.85 17.28 11.27
N VAL A 81 6.86 16.40 11.20
CA VAL A 81 7.44 15.77 12.39
C VAL A 81 8.33 16.80 13.12
N ILE A 82 7.89 17.23 14.29
CA ILE A 82 8.60 18.17 15.15
C ILE A 82 9.28 17.50 16.35
N GLU A 83 8.78 16.35 16.78
CA GLU A 83 9.36 15.59 17.87
C GLU A 83 9.45 14.11 17.48
N ASP A 84 10.64 13.52 17.53
CA ASP A 84 10.91 12.13 17.20
C ASP A 84 11.50 11.39 18.41
N ASN A 85 10.75 10.42 18.92
CA ASN A 85 11.09 9.68 20.11
C ASN A 85 11.28 8.19 19.81
N PHE A 86 12.30 7.61 20.40
CA PHE A 86 12.50 6.16 20.40
C PHE A 86 12.69 5.63 21.82
N PHE A 87 11.89 4.61 22.19
CA PHE A 87 11.95 4.02 23.52
C PHE A 87 12.21 2.51 23.47
N PHE A 88 13.05 2.05 24.38
CA PHE A 88 13.12 0.65 24.75
C PHE A 88 12.18 0.41 25.93
N LEU A 89 11.24 -0.53 25.78
CA LEU A 89 10.26 -0.87 26.80
C LEU A 89 10.72 -2.10 27.59
N GLY A 90 10.67 -2.00 28.90
CA GLY A 90 10.79 -3.11 29.85
C GLY A 90 9.45 -3.35 30.55
N GLN A 91 9.36 -4.41 31.37
CA GLN A 91 8.14 -4.72 32.13
C GLN A 91 7.76 -3.60 33.13
N ALA A 92 8.73 -2.91 33.70
CA ALA A 92 8.54 -1.92 34.76
C ALA A 92 8.76 -0.48 34.32
N GLY A 93 9.07 -0.22 33.04
CA GLY A 93 9.34 1.13 32.59
C GLY A 93 9.90 1.22 31.17
N LYS A 94 10.34 2.42 30.82
CA LYS A 94 10.89 2.73 29.49
C LYS A 94 12.21 3.48 29.60
N LEU A 95 13.10 3.23 28.65
CA LEU A 95 14.34 3.96 28.44
C LEU A 95 14.28 4.69 27.11
N ARG A 96 14.47 6.01 27.11
CA ARG A 96 14.61 6.77 25.88
C ARG A 96 15.98 6.52 25.26
N ILE A 97 15.99 6.14 23.99
CA ILE A 97 17.22 6.00 23.22
C ILE A 97 17.36 7.26 22.35
N PRO A 98 18.49 7.97 22.40
CA PRO A 98 18.72 9.10 21.52
C PRO A 98 18.74 8.68 20.04
N ASN A 99 18.22 9.53 19.16
CA ASN A 99 18.15 9.20 17.74
C ASN A 99 19.50 9.34 17.01
N TRP A 100 20.43 10.14 17.54
CA TRP A 100 21.70 10.44 16.88
C TRP A 100 22.62 9.23 16.57
N PRO A 101 22.63 8.12 17.36
CA PRO A 101 23.39 6.92 17.00
C PRO A 101 22.59 5.95 16.12
N MET A 102 21.33 6.25 15.81
CA MET A 102 20.46 5.39 15.00
C MET A 102 20.79 5.54 13.51
N PRO A 103 20.49 4.50 12.69
CA PRO A 103 20.58 4.64 11.23
C PRO A 103 19.77 5.83 10.73
N PRO A 104 20.23 6.54 9.68
CA PRO A 104 19.53 7.71 9.14
C PRO A 104 18.07 7.47 8.81
N LEU A 105 17.71 6.26 8.36
CA LEU A 105 16.32 5.85 8.07
C LEU A 105 15.39 5.82 9.29
N MET A 106 15.94 5.89 10.51
CA MET A 106 15.17 5.98 11.75
C MET A 106 15.01 7.42 12.24
N ASN A 107 15.52 8.41 11.51
CA ASN A 107 15.33 9.82 11.79
C ASN A 107 14.13 10.34 10.96
N ASN A 108 13.13 10.85 11.65
CA ASN A 108 11.90 11.32 11.02
C ASN A 108 11.80 12.86 10.89
N HIS A 109 12.83 13.61 11.26
CA HIS A 109 12.85 15.06 11.04
C HIS A 109 12.82 15.38 9.54
N GLY A 110 11.91 16.29 9.14
CA GLY A 110 11.65 16.63 7.74
C GLY A 110 10.63 15.72 7.06
N ASN A 111 10.17 14.68 7.74
CA ASN A 111 9.07 13.82 7.31
C ASN A 111 7.72 14.38 7.80
N TYR A 112 6.63 13.79 7.32
CA TYR A 112 5.26 14.21 7.64
C TYR A 112 4.44 13.04 8.17
N ILE A 113 3.62 13.27 9.17
CA ILE A 113 2.59 12.34 9.61
C ILE A 113 1.38 12.53 8.69
N VAL A 114 0.94 11.46 8.04
CA VAL A 114 -0.09 11.56 7.00
C VAL A 114 -1.15 10.46 7.11
N SER A 115 -2.33 10.78 6.59
CA SER A 115 -3.28 9.77 6.15
C SER A 115 -2.91 9.31 4.75
N MET A 116 -2.30 8.14 4.61
CA MET A 116 -1.91 7.62 3.31
C MET A 116 -3.11 7.37 2.39
N ALA A 117 -4.30 7.08 2.94
CA ALA A 117 -5.53 7.00 2.18
C ALA A 117 -5.87 8.35 1.50
N ASN A 118 -5.77 9.45 2.25
CA ASN A 118 -6.01 10.80 1.72
C ASN A 118 -4.95 11.20 0.68
N VAL A 119 -3.69 10.84 0.92
CA VAL A 119 -2.62 11.07 -0.06
C VAL A 119 -2.91 10.31 -1.36
N CYS A 120 -3.33 9.04 -1.29
CA CYS A 120 -3.68 8.28 -2.48
C CYS A 120 -4.91 8.85 -3.21
N ARG A 121 -5.95 9.31 -2.50
CA ARG A 121 -7.09 9.97 -3.15
C ARG A 121 -6.66 11.24 -3.88
N TRP A 122 -5.81 12.05 -3.26
CA TRP A 122 -5.27 13.23 -3.91
C TRP A 122 -4.39 12.86 -5.12
N MET A 123 -3.51 11.87 -5.01
CA MET A 123 -2.70 11.39 -6.13
C MET A 123 -3.58 10.86 -7.27
N ALA A 124 -4.68 10.18 -6.96
CA ALA A 124 -5.64 9.72 -7.96
C ALA A 124 -6.22 10.89 -8.76
N SER A 125 -6.64 11.97 -8.08
CA SER A 125 -7.13 13.17 -8.76
C SER A 125 -6.06 13.84 -9.63
N GLN A 126 -4.78 13.79 -9.23
CA GLN A 126 -3.68 14.28 -10.06
C GLN A 126 -3.44 13.38 -11.30
N ALA A 127 -3.57 12.06 -11.13
CA ALA A 127 -3.45 11.11 -12.23
C ALA A 127 -4.59 11.28 -13.26
N GLU A 128 -5.84 11.42 -12.78
CA GLU A 128 -7.01 11.69 -13.62
C GLU A 128 -6.88 13.01 -14.39
N ALA A 129 -6.35 14.05 -13.75
CA ALA A 129 -6.08 15.33 -14.41
C ALA A 129 -5.05 15.23 -15.54
N LEU A 130 -4.19 14.21 -15.53
CA LEU A 130 -3.24 13.88 -16.60
C LEU A 130 -3.85 12.93 -17.65
N GLY A 131 -5.09 12.50 -17.50
CA GLY A 131 -5.78 11.59 -18.42
C GLY A 131 -5.53 10.11 -18.13
N VAL A 132 -5.22 9.75 -16.87
CA VAL A 132 -5.25 8.35 -16.43
C VAL A 132 -6.70 7.95 -16.16
N GLU A 133 -7.10 6.79 -16.65
CA GLU A 133 -8.40 6.19 -16.31
C GLU A 133 -8.24 5.39 -15.00
N ILE A 134 -9.10 5.64 -14.01
CA ILE A 134 -9.07 4.90 -12.74
C ILE A 134 -10.40 4.21 -12.53
N PHE A 135 -10.39 2.89 -12.36
CA PHE A 135 -11.59 2.08 -12.12
C PHE A 135 -11.60 1.51 -10.69
N PRO A 136 -12.22 2.20 -9.73
CA PRO A 136 -12.44 1.65 -8.40
C PRO A 136 -13.55 0.57 -8.43
N GLY A 137 -13.55 -0.32 -7.44
CA GLY A 137 -14.48 -1.44 -7.34
C GLY A 137 -14.19 -2.58 -8.32
N LYS A 138 -13.05 -2.56 -9.03
CA LYS A 138 -12.66 -3.55 -10.03
C LYS A 138 -11.48 -4.39 -9.52
N ALA A 139 -11.80 -5.46 -8.77
CA ALA A 139 -10.81 -6.44 -8.38
C ALA A 139 -10.33 -7.23 -9.60
N CYS A 140 -9.02 -7.46 -9.71
CA CYS A 140 -8.46 -8.31 -10.76
C CYS A 140 -8.42 -9.76 -10.26
N SER A 141 -9.04 -10.67 -11.03
CA SER A 141 -9.18 -12.09 -10.68
C SER A 141 -8.17 -12.98 -11.39
N GLU A 142 -7.80 -12.67 -12.61
CA GLU A 142 -6.97 -13.51 -13.47
C GLU A 142 -5.96 -12.68 -14.27
N LEU A 143 -4.86 -13.33 -14.67
CA LEU A 143 -3.92 -12.82 -15.67
C LEU A 143 -4.27 -13.35 -17.05
N VAL A 144 -4.22 -12.47 -18.04
CA VAL A 144 -4.35 -12.84 -19.45
C VAL A 144 -2.97 -13.07 -20.05
N TYR A 145 -2.77 -14.22 -20.65
CA TYR A 145 -1.49 -14.62 -21.26
C TYR A 145 -1.59 -14.66 -22.79
N GLY A 146 -0.51 -14.26 -23.44
CA GLY A 146 -0.34 -14.45 -24.88
C GLY A 146 0.15 -15.87 -25.23
N ASP A 147 0.15 -16.18 -26.52
CA ASP A 147 0.65 -17.49 -27.04
C ASP A 147 2.12 -17.69 -26.73
N ASP A 148 2.89 -16.62 -26.58
CA ASP A 148 4.30 -16.61 -26.16
C ASP A 148 4.48 -16.74 -24.64
N ASN A 149 3.41 -17.03 -23.93
CA ASN A 149 3.34 -17.10 -22.47
C ASN A 149 3.71 -15.81 -21.73
N SER A 150 3.70 -14.65 -22.40
CA SER A 150 3.84 -13.34 -21.76
C SER A 150 2.51 -12.89 -21.14
N VAL A 151 2.59 -12.07 -20.07
CA VAL A 151 1.40 -11.41 -19.52
C VAL A 151 0.95 -10.31 -20.49
N ARG A 152 -0.30 -10.37 -20.92
CA ARG A 152 -0.91 -9.44 -21.89
C ARG A 152 -2.01 -8.57 -21.30
N GLY A 153 -2.49 -8.91 -20.11
CA GLY A 153 -3.58 -8.18 -19.51
C GLY A 153 -4.06 -8.83 -18.22
N VAL A 154 -5.22 -8.37 -17.77
CA VAL A 154 -5.91 -8.89 -16.58
C VAL A 154 -7.40 -8.97 -16.83
N VAL A 155 -8.08 -9.86 -16.10
CA VAL A 155 -9.53 -9.86 -15.96
C VAL A 155 -9.89 -9.07 -14.71
N ALA A 156 -10.74 -8.07 -14.85
CA ALA A 156 -11.16 -7.20 -13.76
C ALA A 156 -12.67 -7.15 -13.60
N GLY A 157 -13.14 -7.06 -12.36
CA GLY A 157 -14.55 -6.90 -12.05
C GLY A 157 -15.40 -8.16 -12.23
N GLU A 158 -14.78 -9.34 -12.33
CA GLU A 158 -15.48 -10.61 -12.27
C GLU A 158 -16.13 -10.79 -10.91
N PHE A 159 -17.40 -11.19 -10.90
CA PHE A 159 -18.18 -11.31 -9.67
C PHE A 159 -19.10 -12.53 -9.71
N GLY A 160 -19.46 -13.05 -8.52
CA GLY A 160 -20.49 -14.09 -8.41
C GLY A 160 -19.98 -15.52 -8.64
N ILE A 161 -18.66 -15.77 -8.55
CA ILE A 161 -18.12 -17.13 -8.48
C ILE A 161 -18.34 -17.67 -7.06
N LEU A 162 -18.92 -18.85 -6.96
CA LEU A 162 -19.17 -19.54 -5.69
C LEU A 162 -17.88 -20.18 -5.14
N PRO A 163 -17.81 -20.52 -3.84
CA PRO A 163 -16.61 -21.13 -3.23
C PRO A 163 -16.14 -22.43 -3.85
N ASP A 164 -17.04 -23.17 -4.54
CA ASP A 164 -16.72 -24.41 -5.27
C ASP A 164 -16.24 -24.15 -6.71
N GLY A 165 -16.13 -22.86 -7.12
CA GLY A 165 -15.72 -22.44 -8.45
C GLY A 165 -16.84 -22.43 -9.50
N SER A 166 -18.08 -22.76 -9.13
CA SER A 166 -19.24 -22.68 -10.05
C SER A 166 -19.76 -21.24 -10.18
N LEU A 167 -20.44 -20.97 -11.29
CA LEU A 167 -21.04 -19.67 -11.53
C LEU A 167 -22.35 -19.53 -10.75
N GLY A 168 -22.42 -18.52 -9.91
CA GLY A 168 -23.62 -18.19 -9.13
C GLY A 168 -24.70 -17.47 -9.98
N PRO A 169 -25.89 -17.27 -9.40
CA PRO A 169 -27.01 -16.65 -10.12
C PRO A 169 -26.77 -15.16 -10.48
N ASN A 170 -25.84 -14.49 -9.81
CA ASN A 170 -25.46 -13.10 -10.07
C ASN A 170 -24.06 -13.03 -10.67
N TYR A 171 -23.67 -14.02 -11.46
CA TYR A 171 -22.36 -14.03 -12.09
C TYR A 171 -22.23 -12.95 -13.15
N GLU A 172 -21.15 -12.19 -13.07
CA GLU A 172 -20.70 -11.21 -14.07
C GLU A 172 -19.31 -11.60 -14.57
N PRO A 173 -19.08 -11.72 -15.89
CA PRO A 173 -17.83 -12.28 -16.44
C PRO A 173 -16.61 -11.37 -16.29
N GLY A 174 -16.78 -10.13 -15.84
CA GLY A 174 -15.72 -9.15 -15.81
C GLY A 174 -15.30 -8.68 -17.22
N LEU A 175 -14.28 -7.83 -17.25
CA LEU A 175 -13.70 -7.25 -18.45
C LEU A 175 -12.25 -7.74 -18.61
N GLU A 176 -11.82 -8.01 -19.83
CA GLU A 176 -10.41 -8.21 -20.15
C GLU A 176 -9.77 -6.86 -20.50
N LEU A 177 -8.80 -6.42 -19.70
CA LEU A 177 -8.01 -5.22 -20.01
C LEU A 177 -6.63 -5.68 -20.48
N HIS A 178 -6.37 -5.41 -21.74
CA HIS A 178 -5.11 -5.75 -22.39
C HIS A 178 -4.15 -4.56 -22.35
N GLY A 179 -2.86 -4.84 -22.16
CA GLY A 179 -1.82 -3.81 -22.13
C GLY A 179 -0.53 -4.28 -22.78
N LYS A 180 0.18 -3.35 -23.39
CA LYS A 180 1.58 -3.61 -23.82
C LYS A 180 2.44 -3.93 -22.60
N TYR A 181 2.11 -3.32 -21.45
CA TYR A 181 2.71 -3.58 -20.15
C TYR A 181 1.64 -3.71 -19.07
N VAL A 182 1.86 -4.63 -18.12
CA VAL A 182 1.03 -4.82 -16.93
C VAL A 182 1.89 -4.59 -15.70
N LEU A 183 1.55 -3.60 -14.89
CA LEU A 183 2.24 -3.26 -13.65
C LEU A 183 1.45 -3.80 -12.46
N LEU A 184 1.99 -4.79 -11.75
CA LEU A 184 1.37 -5.36 -10.56
C LEU A 184 1.79 -4.56 -9.32
N SER A 185 0.94 -3.62 -8.91
CA SER A 185 1.14 -2.72 -7.77
C SER A 185 0.21 -3.07 -6.60
N GLU A 186 -0.06 -4.35 -6.39
CA GLU A 186 -1.05 -4.92 -5.47
C GLU A 186 -0.60 -4.90 -3.99
N GLY A 187 0.58 -4.39 -3.70
CA GLY A 187 1.14 -4.36 -2.35
C GLY A 187 1.82 -5.68 -1.96
N VAL A 188 2.04 -5.84 -0.64
CA VAL A 188 2.92 -6.88 -0.07
C VAL A 188 2.46 -8.32 -0.35
N ARG A 189 1.17 -8.54 -0.59
CA ARG A 189 0.59 -9.87 -0.83
C ARG A 189 -0.40 -9.87 -2.00
N GLY A 190 0.01 -9.29 -3.11
CA GLY A 190 -0.77 -9.28 -4.33
C GLY A 190 -1.18 -10.67 -4.78
N SER A 191 -2.42 -10.85 -5.22
CA SER A 191 -2.93 -12.15 -5.67
C SER A 191 -2.29 -12.56 -6.99
N LEU A 192 -2.31 -11.65 -7.97
CA LEU A 192 -1.72 -11.89 -9.29
C LEU A 192 -0.19 -11.92 -9.21
N ALA A 193 0.41 -11.10 -8.35
CA ALA A 193 1.85 -11.12 -8.12
C ALA A 193 2.35 -12.49 -7.65
N LYS A 194 1.59 -13.17 -6.77
CA LYS A 194 1.93 -14.55 -6.34
C LYS A 194 1.87 -15.55 -7.50
N GLU A 195 0.89 -15.42 -8.37
CA GLU A 195 0.77 -16.26 -9.57
C GLU A 195 1.97 -16.08 -10.50
N VAL A 196 2.34 -14.83 -10.81
CA VAL A 196 3.49 -14.49 -11.65
C VAL A 196 4.79 -15.02 -11.03
N ILE A 197 5.00 -14.81 -9.73
CA ILE A 197 6.18 -15.31 -9.01
C ILE A 197 6.29 -16.84 -9.14
N ALA A 198 5.19 -17.56 -8.96
CA ALA A 198 5.18 -19.01 -9.05
C ALA A 198 5.36 -19.50 -10.49
N LYS A 199 4.66 -18.87 -11.46
CA LYS A 199 4.67 -19.29 -12.87
C LYS A 199 6.05 -19.14 -13.52
N TYR A 200 6.76 -18.05 -13.21
CA TYR A 200 8.06 -17.75 -13.80
C TYR A 200 9.24 -18.03 -12.85
N ASP A 201 8.98 -18.70 -11.72
CA ASP A 201 10.00 -19.02 -10.70
C ASP A 201 10.84 -17.79 -10.27
N LEU A 202 10.19 -16.64 -10.08
CA LEU A 202 10.89 -15.38 -9.76
C LEU A 202 11.51 -15.36 -8.36
N SER A 203 11.19 -16.33 -7.51
CA SER A 203 11.79 -16.52 -6.19
C SER A 203 13.06 -17.37 -6.20
N ALA A 204 13.42 -17.98 -7.33
CA ALA A 204 14.62 -18.80 -7.44
C ALA A 204 15.88 -18.04 -7.04
N GLY A 205 16.66 -18.60 -6.13
CA GLY A 205 17.90 -18.01 -5.64
C GLY A 205 17.72 -16.75 -4.79
N LYS A 206 16.50 -16.47 -4.31
CA LYS A 206 16.20 -15.37 -3.38
C LYS A 206 16.00 -15.88 -1.96
N ASP A 207 16.34 -15.04 -0.99
CA ASP A 207 16.01 -15.32 0.41
C ASP A 207 14.49 -15.39 0.61
N PRO A 208 14.01 -16.25 1.55
CA PRO A 208 12.60 -16.29 1.91
C PRO A 208 12.11 -14.93 2.39
N GLN A 209 10.93 -14.55 1.91
CA GLN A 209 10.31 -13.30 2.29
C GLN A 209 9.94 -13.31 3.78
N LYS A 210 10.29 -12.25 4.50
CA LYS A 210 9.91 -12.05 5.90
C LYS A 210 8.74 -11.08 6.00
N PHE A 211 7.76 -11.43 6.81
CA PHE A 211 6.56 -10.61 7.00
C PHE A 211 6.44 -10.14 8.45
N GLY A 212 5.87 -8.97 8.62
CA GLY A 212 5.36 -8.48 9.90
C GLY A 212 3.84 -8.42 9.88
N LEU A 213 3.20 -8.81 10.97
CA LEU A 213 1.79 -8.56 11.22
C LEU A 213 1.68 -7.24 11.99
N GLY A 214 0.98 -6.27 11.41
CA GLY A 214 0.70 -4.99 12.05
C GLY A 214 -0.78 -4.87 12.40
N MET A 215 -1.07 -4.42 13.62
CA MET A 215 -2.38 -3.95 14.05
C MET A 215 -2.27 -2.45 14.26
N LYS A 216 -3.26 -1.70 13.81
CA LYS A 216 -3.25 -0.25 13.86
C LYS A 216 -4.64 0.29 14.07
N GLU A 217 -4.75 1.32 14.90
CA GLU A 217 -5.99 2.02 15.22
C GLU A 217 -5.79 3.53 15.10
N ILE A 218 -6.89 4.23 14.87
CA ILE A 218 -6.95 5.69 14.90
C ILE A 218 -7.84 6.07 16.08
N TRP A 219 -7.32 6.92 16.96
CA TRP A 219 -8.01 7.41 18.14
C TRP A 219 -8.10 8.92 18.11
N GLU A 220 -9.21 9.46 18.55
CA GLU A 220 -9.34 10.86 18.95
C GLU A 220 -9.08 10.95 20.44
N ILE A 221 -8.18 11.84 20.85
CA ILE A 221 -7.76 11.97 22.25
C ILE A 221 -8.06 13.37 22.79
N ASP A 222 -8.02 13.49 24.13
CA ASP A 222 -8.12 14.77 24.82
C ASP A 222 -7.10 15.76 24.26
N PRO A 223 -7.54 16.96 23.79
CA PRO A 223 -6.65 17.98 23.27
C PRO A 223 -5.49 18.36 24.21
N ALA A 224 -5.71 18.30 25.53
CA ALA A 224 -4.68 18.56 26.52
C ALA A 224 -3.53 17.53 26.52
N LYS A 225 -3.75 16.36 25.95
CA LYS A 225 -2.77 15.26 25.82
C LYS A 225 -2.19 15.18 24.41
N HIS A 226 -2.81 15.85 23.46
CA HIS A 226 -2.39 15.84 22.07
C HIS A 226 -1.13 16.70 21.86
N LYS A 227 -0.21 16.22 21.04
CA LYS A 227 1.03 16.94 20.66
C LYS A 227 1.27 16.71 19.17
N GLU A 228 0.59 17.48 18.34
CA GLU A 228 0.72 17.39 16.88
C GLU A 228 2.18 17.36 16.43
N GLY A 229 2.50 16.53 15.45
CA GLY A 229 3.86 16.36 14.93
C GLY A 229 4.78 15.48 15.79
N THR A 230 4.27 14.87 16.88
CA THR A 230 5.07 13.94 17.67
C THR A 230 5.00 12.52 17.12
N VAL A 231 6.16 11.95 16.86
CA VAL A 231 6.37 10.54 16.48
C VAL A 231 7.01 9.81 17.64
N THR A 232 6.48 8.68 18.01
CA THR A 232 7.06 7.78 19.01
C THR A 232 7.11 6.36 18.48
N HIS A 233 8.32 5.81 18.43
CA HIS A 233 8.55 4.40 18.16
C HIS A 233 9.04 3.68 19.40
N THR A 234 8.75 2.40 19.52
CA THR A 234 9.22 1.57 20.63
C THR A 234 9.70 0.22 20.15
N MET A 235 10.54 -0.41 20.97
CA MET A 235 10.91 -1.82 20.88
C MET A 235 10.98 -2.44 22.28
N GLY A 236 11.07 -3.77 22.35
CA GLY A 236 11.17 -4.50 23.62
C GLY A 236 9.81 -5.01 24.10
N TRP A 237 9.51 -4.92 25.40
CA TRP A 237 8.29 -5.46 25.97
C TRP A 237 7.02 -4.97 25.21
N PRO A 238 6.02 -5.85 24.97
CA PRO A 238 5.87 -7.23 25.43
C PRO A 238 6.65 -8.28 24.62
N LEU A 239 7.34 -7.88 23.56
CA LEU A 239 8.14 -8.80 22.75
C LEU A 239 9.45 -9.14 23.46
N GLY A 240 9.82 -10.42 23.42
CA GLY A 240 11.12 -10.89 23.90
C GLY A 240 12.20 -10.74 22.83
N SER A 241 13.47 -11.03 23.20
CA SER A 241 14.61 -10.94 22.29
C SER A 241 14.54 -11.85 21.04
N ASN A 242 13.64 -12.82 21.04
CA ASN A 242 13.43 -13.79 19.94
C ASN A 242 12.31 -13.40 18.98
N ALA A 243 11.67 -12.25 19.17
CA ALA A 243 10.62 -11.73 18.30
C ALA A 243 10.94 -10.28 17.94
N GLY A 244 11.06 -10.01 16.64
CA GLY A 244 11.18 -8.63 16.15
C GLY A 244 9.83 -7.93 16.14
N GLY A 245 9.87 -6.60 16.18
CA GLY A 245 8.68 -5.76 16.16
C GLY A 245 8.76 -4.60 17.14
N GLY A 246 7.62 -4.00 17.43
CA GLY A 246 7.50 -2.86 18.33
C GLY A 246 6.18 -2.15 18.15
N SER A 247 6.04 -1.00 18.80
CA SER A 247 4.84 -0.17 18.68
C SER A 247 5.18 1.24 18.25
N PHE A 248 4.15 1.95 17.82
CA PHE A 248 4.26 3.36 17.46
C PHE A 248 3.02 4.14 17.88
N ILE A 249 3.22 5.44 18.14
CA ILE A 249 2.17 6.43 18.32
C ILE A 249 2.57 7.65 17.50
N TYR A 250 1.67 8.11 16.61
CA TYR A 250 1.85 9.31 15.82
C TYR A 250 0.73 10.29 16.09
N HIS A 251 1.04 11.51 16.44
CA HIS A 251 0.07 12.58 16.66
C HIS A 251 -0.14 13.37 15.37
N LEU A 252 -1.27 13.10 14.71
CA LEU A 252 -1.71 13.80 13.50
C LEU A 252 -2.45 15.11 13.89
N ASP A 253 -3.00 15.81 12.93
CA ASP A 253 -3.92 16.94 13.15
C ASP A 253 -5.25 16.50 13.81
N ASN A 254 -6.10 17.45 14.16
CA ASN A 254 -7.45 17.24 14.71
C ASN A 254 -7.54 16.33 15.96
N ASN A 255 -6.53 16.38 16.84
CA ASN A 255 -6.42 15.55 18.05
C ASN A 255 -6.43 14.04 17.77
N GLN A 256 -6.11 13.63 16.56
CA GLN A 256 -6.01 12.23 16.16
C GLN A 256 -4.63 11.67 16.47
N VAL A 257 -4.61 10.42 16.92
CA VAL A 257 -3.39 9.64 17.08
C VAL A 257 -3.53 8.31 16.38
N TYR A 258 -2.47 7.92 15.69
CA TYR A 258 -2.32 6.56 15.20
C TYR A 258 -1.56 5.74 16.23
N VAL A 259 -2.15 4.63 16.65
CA VAL A 259 -1.52 3.67 17.54
C VAL A 259 -1.35 2.35 16.80
N GLY A 260 -0.17 1.79 16.82
CA GLY A 260 0.05 0.52 16.17
C GLY A 260 1.08 -0.35 16.86
N PHE A 261 0.96 -1.63 16.60
CA PHE A 261 1.86 -2.67 17.08
C PHE A 261 2.19 -3.64 15.96
N VAL A 262 3.45 -4.00 15.83
CA VAL A 262 3.95 -4.90 14.78
C VAL A 262 4.69 -6.06 15.42
N VAL A 263 4.44 -7.27 14.91
CA VAL A 263 5.18 -8.49 15.26
C VAL A 263 5.72 -9.12 13.98
N HIS A 264 7.02 -9.40 13.94
CA HIS A 264 7.60 -10.16 12.84
C HIS A 264 7.19 -11.63 12.93
N LEU A 265 6.67 -12.19 11.83
CA LEU A 265 6.10 -13.55 11.81
C LEU A 265 7.15 -14.68 11.80
N ASN A 266 8.44 -14.35 11.85
CA ASN A 266 9.53 -15.32 11.97
C ASN A 266 9.93 -15.63 13.42
N TYR A 267 9.06 -15.32 14.39
CA TYR A 267 9.28 -15.70 15.80
C TYR A 267 9.33 -17.22 15.97
N LYS A 268 10.12 -17.65 16.97
CA LYS A 268 10.36 -19.10 17.22
C LYS A 268 9.45 -19.70 18.28
N ASN A 269 8.79 -18.88 19.09
CA ASN A 269 7.93 -19.34 20.16
C ASN A 269 6.53 -19.68 19.62
N PRO A 270 6.11 -20.99 19.58
CA PRO A 270 4.80 -21.35 19.04
C PRO A 270 3.63 -20.87 19.91
N TYR A 271 3.88 -20.43 21.14
CA TYR A 271 2.88 -19.90 22.05
C TYR A 271 2.76 -18.36 22.00
N LEU A 272 3.54 -17.72 21.15
CA LEU A 272 3.35 -16.28 20.89
C LEU A 272 2.10 -16.10 20.05
N PHE A 273 1.12 -15.42 20.63
CA PHE A 273 -0.11 -15.04 19.94
C PHE A 273 -0.06 -13.52 19.75
N PRO A 274 0.04 -13.04 18.50
CA PRO A 274 0.08 -11.61 18.18
C PRO A 274 -1.19 -10.87 18.54
#